data_b782b3eec1c306847e44498b9e048406
#
_entry.id   b782b3eec1c306847e44498b9e048406
#
_cell.length_a   1.000
_cell.length_b   1.000
_cell.length_c   1.000
_cell.angle_alpha   90.00
_cell.angle_beta   90.00
_cell.angle_gamma   90.00
#
_symmetry.space_group_name_H-M   'P 1'
#
loop_
_entity.id
_entity.type
_entity.pdbx_description
1 polymer ?
#
loop_
_entity_poly.entity_id
_entity_poly.type
_entity_poly.pdbx_seq_one_letter_code
_entity_poly.pdbx_strand_id
1 'polypeptide(L)'
;MFGGQKLEVAMKRIAAIAVGVLAVSVSVFAQEGRGAAPPPPPLQPGASQADVDKALLAAPPNLQGQATVIKWKADFTYDTLRKGTNRLVCYDRSGQPGQQPFALECTSIGNLERVAQNMKFEAMGDKKQAMLDAAEKDGTRVKPEYGSIFYNYGGPDRERARGHMTVAVPGATTQSTGLPDNNKEGGAWIMNAGTSTAHIMVPGH
;
A
#
# COMPACT_ATOMS: atom_id res chain seq x y z
N MET A 1 -8.64 94.29 -15.26
CA MET A 1 -7.71 95.28 -14.62
C MET A 1 -6.53 94.47 -14.07
N PHE A 2 -5.39 94.71 -14.63
CA PHE A 2 -4.03 94.65 -14.09
C PHE A 2 -3.67 93.32 -13.39
N GLY A 3 -2.71 92.60 -13.75
CA GLY A 3 -1.42 92.95 -14.38
C GLY A 3 -0.31 92.30 -13.58
N GLY A 4 0.62 91.80 -14.23
CA GLY A 4 2.02 91.82 -13.81
C GLY A 4 2.60 90.50 -13.36
N GLN A 5 3.27 89.89 -14.29
CA GLN A 5 4.75 89.86 -14.41
C GLN A 5 5.42 88.83 -13.48
N LYS A 6 5.85 87.77 -14.13
CA LYS A 6 7.22 87.32 -14.27
C LYS A 6 8.17 87.56 -13.11
N LEU A 7 8.72 86.49 -12.59
CA LEU A 7 10.18 86.42 -12.47
C LEU A 7 10.68 84.99 -12.56
N GLU A 8 11.43 84.74 -13.57
CA GLU A 8 12.34 83.61 -13.74
C GLU A 8 13.45 83.77 -12.70
N VAL A 9 13.75 82.69 -12.04
CA VAL A 9 15.12 82.39 -11.60
C VAL A 9 15.41 80.93 -11.75
N ALA A 10 16.25 80.69 -12.71
CA ALA A 10 16.88 79.36 -12.87
C ALA A 10 17.85 79.09 -11.74
N MET A 11 17.77 77.93 -11.15
CA MET A 11 18.95 77.31 -10.52
C MET A 11 18.89 75.81 -10.48
N LYS A 12 19.71 75.36 -11.31
CA LYS A 12 20.61 74.21 -11.19
C LYS A 12 20.04 72.87 -10.62
N ARG A 13 19.84 72.00 -11.52
CA ARG A 13 19.68 70.58 -11.39
C ARG A 13 20.88 69.97 -10.65
N ILE A 14 20.58 69.26 -9.56
CA ILE A 14 21.44 68.20 -9.05
C ILE A 14 20.57 66.95 -9.12
N ALA A 15 20.79 66.15 -10.15
CA ALA A 15 20.22 64.83 -10.24
C ALA A 15 21.00 63.90 -9.30
N ALA A 16 20.43 63.61 -8.17
CA ALA A 16 20.89 62.49 -7.37
C ALA A 16 20.23 61.23 -7.89
N ILE A 17 20.97 60.44 -8.69
CA ILE A 17 20.60 59.10 -9.10
C ILE A 17 20.81 58.21 -7.89
N ALA A 18 19.74 57.93 -7.14
CA ALA A 18 19.73 56.88 -6.17
C ALA A 18 19.62 55.54 -6.92
N VAL A 19 20.74 54.88 -7.16
CA VAL A 19 20.79 53.49 -7.61
C VAL A 19 20.33 52.61 -6.46
N GLY A 20 19.04 52.31 -6.43
CA GLY A 20 18.46 51.30 -5.56
C GLY A 20 18.89 49.93 -6.04
N VAL A 21 19.91 49.36 -5.41
CA VAL A 21 20.25 47.94 -5.56
C VAL A 21 19.15 47.15 -4.88
N LEU A 22 18.20 46.65 -5.66
CA LEU A 22 17.24 45.65 -5.22
C LEU A 22 18.04 44.34 -5.04
N ALA A 23 18.44 44.06 -3.81
CA ALA A 23 18.94 42.74 -3.43
C ALA A 23 17.74 41.76 -3.48
N VAL A 24 17.56 41.10 -4.60
CA VAL A 24 16.64 39.98 -4.71
C VAL A 24 17.29 38.83 -3.91
N SER A 25 16.85 38.69 -2.68
CA SER A 25 17.17 37.53 -1.86
C SER A 25 16.43 36.34 -2.50
N VAL A 26 17.10 35.62 -3.40
CA VAL A 26 16.66 34.31 -3.86
C VAL A 26 16.81 33.37 -2.67
N SER A 27 15.71 33.18 -1.92
CA SER A 27 15.63 32.08 -0.97
C SER A 27 15.68 30.80 -1.79
N VAL A 28 16.86 30.25 -1.95
CA VAL A 28 17.02 28.87 -2.38
C VAL A 28 16.41 28.03 -1.26
N PHE A 29 15.13 27.70 -1.39
CA PHE A 29 14.59 26.58 -0.66
C PHE A 29 15.43 25.38 -1.12
N ALA A 30 16.40 25.02 -0.30
CA ALA A 30 17.03 23.71 -0.39
C ALA A 30 15.87 22.71 -0.30
N GLN A 31 15.47 22.20 -1.46
CA GLN A 31 14.63 21.04 -1.55
C GLN A 31 15.46 19.95 -0.90
N GLU A 32 15.22 19.70 0.40
CA GLU A 32 15.79 18.54 1.09
C GLU A 32 15.47 17.34 0.20
N GLY A 33 16.47 16.94 -0.54
CA GLY A 33 16.37 15.80 -1.45
C GLY A 33 15.86 14.65 -0.59
N ARG A 34 14.69 14.11 -0.92
CA ARG A 34 14.25 12.82 -0.41
C ARG A 34 15.44 11.89 -0.65
N GLY A 35 16.17 11.57 0.42
CA GLY A 35 17.33 10.70 0.33
C GLY A 35 16.96 9.48 -0.50
N ALA A 36 17.84 9.08 -1.41
CA ALA A 36 17.58 7.90 -2.24
C ALA A 36 17.17 6.75 -1.31
N ALA A 37 16.10 6.05 -1.69
CA ALA A 37 15.65 4.89 -0.92
C ALA A 37 16.83 3.93 -0.74
N PRO A 38 17.00 3.32 0.45
CA PRO A 38 18.08 2.38 0.66
C PRO A 38 18.00 1.23 -0.36
N PRO A 39 19.13 0.69 -0.80
CA PRO A 39 19.14 -0.42 -1.75
C PRO A 39 18.35 -1.62 -1.18
N PRO A 40 17.71 -2.41 -2.03
CA PRO A 40 16.98 -3.58 -1.59
C PRO A 40 17.95 -4.59 -0.94
N PRO A 41 17.50 -5.32 0.10
CA PRO A 41 18.29 -6.36 0.73
C PRO A 41 18.69 -7.47 -0.26
N PRO A 42 19.81 -8.19 -0.01
CA PRO A 42 20.26 -9.26 -0.88
C PRO A 42 19.31 -10.46 -0.86
N LEU A 43 19.34 -11.23 -1.94
CA LEU A 43 18.63 -12.51 -2.03
C LEU A 43 19.26 -13.54 -1.08
N GLN A 44 18.44 -14.47 -0.62
CA GLN A 44 18.93 -15.66 0.07
C GLN A 44 19.61 -16.61 -0.94
N PRO A 45 20.56 -17.44 -0.50
CA PRO A 45 21.21 -18.41 -1.38
C PRO A 45 20.19 -19.30 -2.11
N GLY A 46 20.32 -19.39 -3.44
CA GLY A 46 19.43 -20.20 -4.29
C GLY A 46 18.08 -19.54 -4.63
N ALA A 47 17.80 -18.35 -4.13
CA ALA A 47 16.57 -17.63 -4.49
C ALA A 47 16.63 -17.04 -5.90
N SER A 48 15.51 -17.11 -6.63
CA SER A 48 15.36 -16.51 -7.96
C SER A 48 14.97 -15.04 -7.88
N GLN A 49 15.71 -14.18 -8.57
CA GLN A 49 15.31 -12.76 -8.72
C GLN A 49 13.95 -12.64 -9.41
N ALA A 50 13.67 -13.46 -10.42
CA ALA A 50 12.39 -13.45 -11.13
C ALA A 50 11.20 -13.79 -10.21
N ASP A 51 11.37 -14.74 -9.28
CA ASP A 51 10.33 -15.06 -8.29
C ASP A 51 10.09 -13.88 -7.34
N VAL A 52 11.16 -13.19 -6.93
CA VAL A 52 11.07 -12.00 -6.07
C VAL A 52 10.37 -10.86 -6.80
N ASP A 53 10.78 -10.56 -8.03
CA ASP A 53 10.18 -9.48 -8.82
C ASP A 53 8.70 -9.75 -9.10
N LYS A 54 8.33 -11.01 -9.38
CA LYS A 54 6.95 -11.41 -9.58
C LYS A 54 6.12 -11.16 -8.32
N ALA A 55 6.55 -11.66 -7.16
CA ALA A 55 5.81 -11.52 -5.91
C ALA A 55 5.59 -10.06 -5.51
N LEU A 56 6.54 -9.19 -5.82
CA LEU A 56 6.48 -7.76 -5.48
C LEU A 56 5.47 -6.97 -6.32
N LEU A 57 4.93 -7.52 -7.41
CA LEU A 57 3.92 -6.81 -8.23
C LEU A 57 2.64 -6.47 -7.45
N ALA A 58 2.33 -7.20 -6.38
CA ALA A 58 1.20 -6.88 -5.51
C ALA A 58 1.49 -5.74 -4.53
N ALA A 59 2.76 -5.42 -4.27
CA ALA A 59 3.15 -4.41 -3.29
C ALA A 59 3.06 -2.99 -3.86
N PRO A 60 2.68 -1.98 -3.04
CA PRO A 60 2.85 -0.58 -3.40
C PRO A 60 4.31 -0.28 -3.75
N PRO A 61 4.58 0.50 -4.83
CA PRO A 61 5.95 0.74 -5.32
C PRO A 61 6.94 1.24 -4.26
N ASN A 62 6.48 2.11 -3.37
CA ASN A 62 7.30 2.67 -2.29
C ASN A 62 7.65 1.67 -1.18
N LEU A 63 7.01 0.51 -1.12
CA LEU A 63 7.24 -0.54 -0.12
C LEU A 63 8.04 -1.73 -0.68
N GLN A 64 8.08 -1.91 -2.01
CA GLN A 64 8.69 -3.06 -2.68
C GLN A 64 10.16 -3.25 -2.31
N GLY A 65 10.93 -2.17 -2.29
CA GLY A 65 12.39 -2.22 -2.08
C GLY A 65 12.79 -2.89 -0.76
N GLN A 66 11.99 -2.73 0.28
CA GLN A 66 12.29 -3.21 1.63
C GLN A 66 11.35 -4.32 2.12
N ALA A 67 10.49 -4.87 1.25
CA ALA A 67 9.59 -5.96 1.59
C ALA A 67 10.32 -7.31 1.70
N THR A 68 9.88 -8.14 2.64
CA THR A 68 10.25 -9.56 2.68
C THR A 68 9.55 -10.29 1.54
N VAL A 69 10.24 -11.24 0.90
CA VAL A 69 9.62 -12.13 -0.09
C VAL A 69 9.83 -13.57 0.34
N ILE A 70 8.75 -14.33 0.34
CA ILE A 70 8.74 -15.74 0.71
C ILE A 70 8.15 -16.60 -0.39
N LYS A 71 8.42 -17.90 -0.32
CA LYS A 71 7.82 -18.93 -1.17
C LYS A 71 7.18 -20.00 -0.29
N TRP A 72 5.87 -20.15 -0.42
CA TRP A 72 5.12 -21.16 0.32
C TRP A 72 5.47 -22.57 -0.18
N LYS A 73 5.54 -23.52 0.75
CA LYS A 73 5.71 -24.93 0.50
C LYS A 73 4.38 -25.68 0.62
N ALA A 74 4.37 -26.92 0.14
CA ALA A 74 3.17 -27.76 0.16
C ALA A 74 2.66 -28.09 1.58
N ASP A 75 3.53 -28.01 2.59
CA ASP A 75 3.20 -28.23 4.00
C ASP A 75 2.75 -26.92 4.71
N PHE A 76 2.54 -25.84 3.95
CA PHE A 76 2.16 -24.51 4.44
C PHE A 76 3.22 -23.83 5.32
N THR A 77 4.46 -24.31 5.32
CA THR A 77 5.64 -23.56 5.73
C THR A 77 6.19 -22.77 4.55
N TYR A 78 7.21 -21.95 4.74
CA TYR A 78 7.77 -21.13 3.67
C TYR A 78 9.29 -21.04 3.74
N ASP A 79 9.90 -20.78 2.59
CA ASP A 79 11.28 -20.35 2.47
C ASP A 79 11.34 -18.86 2.25
N THR A 80 12.30 -18.18 2.88
CA THR A 80 12.55 -16.76 2.62
C THR A 80 13.42 -16.64 1.38
N LEU A 81 12.95 -15.90 0.37
CA LEU A 81 13.71 -15.59 -0.85
C LEU A 81 14.53 -14.30 -0.67
N ARG A 82 13.97 -13.32 0.01
CA ARG A 82 14.60 -12.06 0.38
C ARG A 82 14.08 -11.59 1.74
N LYS A 83 14.96 -11.35 2.69
CA LYS A 83 14.58 -10.81 4.00
C LYS A 83 14.55 -9.29 3.94
N GLY A 84 13.36 -8.71 4.02
CA GLY A 84 13.15 -7.27 4.04
C GLY A 84 13.38 -6.62 5.40
N THR A 85 13.25 -5.30 5.43
CA THR A 85 13.41 -4.47 6.64
C THR A 85 12.11 -3.78 7.05
N ASN A 86 11.12 -3.71 6.16
CA ASN A 86 9.77 -3.26 6.53
C ASN A 86 8.89 -4.45 6.99
N ARG A 87 7.66 -4.15 7.41
CA ARG A 87 6.73 -5.17 7.89
C ARG A 87 5.99 -5.92 6.77
N LEU A 88 6.19 -5.55 5.51
CA LEU A 88 5.48 -6.16 4.38
C LEU A 88 6.15 -7.48 3.98
N VAL A 89 5.35 -8.50 3.77
CA VAL A 89 5.76 -9.78 3.20
C VAL A 89 4.92 -10.06 1.94
N CYS A 90 5.59 -10.45 0.85
CA CYS A 90 4.98 -10.73 -0.44
C CYS A 90 5.25 -12.16 -0.87
N TYR A 91 4.31 -12.77 -1.57
CA TYR A 91 4.39 -14.16 -2.04
C TYR A 91 3.48 -14.41 -3.24
N ASP A 92 3.85 -15.44 -4.00
CA ASP A 92 3.09 -15.94 -5.14
C ASP A 92 2.16 -17.08 -4.70
N ARG A 93 0.89 -16.95 -5.04
CA ARG A 93 -0.16 -17.94 -4.80
C ARG A 93 -0.75 -18.50 -6.10
N SER A 94 -0.14 -18.16 -7.24
CA SER A 94 -0.64 -18.56 -8.57
C SER A 94 -0.87 -20.08 -8.66
N GLY A 95 -2.07 -20.46 -9.11
CA GLY A 95 -2.46 -21.84 -9.32
C GLY A 95 -2.60 -22.70 -8.05
N GLN A 96 -2.50 -22.12 -6.86
CA GLN A 96 -2.80 -22.82 -5.61
C GLN A 96 -4.32 -23.05 -5.45
N PRO A 97 -4.75 -24.03 -4.65
CA PRO A 97 -6.16 -24.26 -4.38
C PRO A 97 -6.88 -23.01 -3.94
N GLY A 98 -8.04 -22.73 -4.56
CA GLY A 98 -8.85 -21.56 -4.25
C GLY A 98 -8.32 -20.22 -4.80
N GLN A 99 -7.21 -20.25 -5.55
CA GLN A 99 -6.62 -19.04 -6.13
C GLN A 99 -6.80 -18.98 -7.65
N GLN A 100 -6.63 -17.77 -8.18
CA GLN A 100 -6.59 -17.53 -9.62
C GLN A 100 -5.32 -18.13 -10.25
N PRO A 101 -5.31 -18.41 -11.58
CA PRO A 101 -4.10 -18.85 -12.28
C PRO A 101 -2.90 -17.91 -12.09
N PHE A 102 -3.15 -16.60 -12.00
CA PHE A 102 -2.19 -15.59 -11.59
C PHE A 102 -2.70 -14.92 -10.30
N ALA A 103 -2.00 -15.09 -9.19
CA ALA A 103 -2.42 -14.58 -7.88
C ALA A 103 -1.20 -14.24 -7.01
N LEU A 104 -1.05 -12.98 -6.71
CA LEU A 104 0.03 -12.46 -5.86
C LEU A 104 -0.59 -11.75 -4.66
N GLU A 105 0.05 -11.86 -3.53
CA GLU A 105 -0.42 -11.26 -2.29
C GLU A 105 0.73 -10.67 -1.49
N CYS A 106 0.50 -9.50 -0.88
CA CYS A 106 1.38 -8.94 0.12
C CYS A 106 0.56 -8.55 1.36
N THR A 107 1.11 -8.78 2.54
CA THR A 107 0.47 -8.41 3.80
C THR A 107 1.50 -8.14 4.90
N SER A 108 1.05 -7.83 6.11
CA SER A 108 1.94 -7.75 7.27
C SER A 108 2.56 -9.12 7.60
N ILE A 109 3.83 -9.14 7.95
CA ILE A 109 4.53 -10.37 8.36
C ILE A 109 3.84 -11.09 9.52
N GLY A 110 3.16 -10.36 10.41
CA GLY A 110 2.37 -10.93 11.50
C GLY A 110 1.13 -11.70 11.06
N ASN A 111 0.74 -11.61 9.78
CA ASN A 111 -0.39 -12.36 9.23
C ASN A 111 -0.01 -13.74 8.65
N LEU A 112 1.26 -14.12 8.63
CA LEU A 112 1.69 -15.36 7.96
C LEU A 112 1.02 -16.62 8.51
N GLU A 113 0.78 -16.68 9.83
CA GLU A 113 0.07 -17.80 10.44
C GLU A 113 -1.40 -17.85 9.98
N ARG A 114 -2.05 -16.68 9.88
CA ARG A 114 -3.40 -16.55 9.31
C ARG A 114 -3.44 -17.02 7.86
N VAL A 115 -2.47 -16.63 7.05
CA VAL A 115 -2.36 -17.02 5.64
C VAL A 115 -2.15 -18.54 5.53
N ALA A 116 -1.25 -19.12 6.31
CA ALA A 116 -1.04 -20.56 6.36
C ALA A 116 -2.33 -21.32 6.71
N GLN A 117 -3.11 -20.83 7.66
CA GLN A 117 -4.41 -21.42 8.02
C GLN A 117 -5.43 -21.29 6.86
N ASN A 118 -5.47 -20.15 6.16
CA ASN A 118 -6.31 -19.98 4.98
C ASN A 118 -5.97 -21.02 3.90
N MET A 119 -4.67 -21.18 3.62
CA MET A 119 -4.20 -22.14 2.63
C MET A 119 -4.59 -23.59 2.96
N LYS A 120 -4.49 -23.97 4.25
CA LYS A 120 -4.95 -25.29 4.72
C LYS A 120 -6.43 -25.51 4.43
N PHE A 121 -7.27 -24.50 4.69
CA PHE A 121 -8.72 -24.61 4.45
C PHE A 121 -9.04 -24.61 2.95
N GLU A 122 -8.33 -23.80 2.16
CA GLU A 122 -8.50 -23.77 0.71
C GLU A 122 -8.12 -25.09 0.03
N ALA A 123 -7.10 -25.76 0.54
CA ALA A 123 -6.71 -27.09 0.07
C ALA A 123 -7.78 -28.16 0.31
N MET A 124 -8.76 -27.90 1.19
CA MET A 124 -9.85 -28.84 1.49
C MET A 124 -11.03 -28.76 0.50
N GLY A 125 -10.96 -27.85 -0.48
CA GLY A 125 -11.99 -27.71 -1.51
C GLY A 125 -13.38 -27.46 -0.91
N ASP A 126 -14.34 -28.31 -1.23
CA ASP A 126 -15.75 -28.18 -0.81
C ASP A 126 -15.93 -28.15 0.73
N LYS A 127 -14.98 -28.68 1.49
CA LYS A 127 -15.02 -28.67 2.95
C LYS A 127 -14.54 -27.34 3.57
N LYS A 128 -13.99 -26.43 2.76
CA LYS A 128 -13.43 -25.14 3.21
C LYS A 128 -14.38 -24.40 4.13
N GLN A 129 -15.64 -24.21 3.69
CA GLN A 129 -16.59 -23.42 4.46
C GLN A 129 -16.91 -24.04 5.81
N ALA A 130 -17.15 -25.35 5.86
CA ALA A 130 -17.41 -26.05 7.11
C ALA A 130 -16.24 -25.95 8.10
N MET A 131 -15.00 -25.98 7.60
CA MET A 131 -13.80 -25.79 8.44
C MET A 131 -13.64 -24.37 8.95
N LEU A 132 -13.97 -23.38 8.12
CA LEU A 132 -14.00 -21.98 8.54
C LEU A 132 -15.01 -21.76 9.67
N ASP A 133 -16.24 -22.26 9.49
CA ASP A 133 -17.33 -22.13 10.46
C ASP A 133 -16.99 -22.84 11.79
N ALA A 134 -16.38 -24.01 11.71
CA ALA A 134 -15.92 -24.74 12.89
C ALA A 134 -14.84 -23.96 13.66
N ALA A 135 -13.81 -23.49 12.93
CA ALA A 135 -12.71 -22.74 13.52
C ALA A 135 -13.16 -21.39 14.12
N GLU A 136 -14.15 -20.74 13.51
CA GLU A 136 -14.75 -19.52 14.07
C GLU A 136 -15.53 -19.83 15.34
N LYS A 137 -16.32 -20.92 15.34
CA LYS A 137 -17.16 -21.35 16.48
C LYS A 137 -16.33 -21.79 17.67
N ASP A 138 -15.27 -22.54 17.47
CA ASP A 138 -14.41 -23.08 18.55
C ASP A 138 -13.26 -22.11 18.94
N GLY A 139 -13.13 -20.97 18.26
CA GLY A 139 -12.15 -19.93 18.56
C GLY A 139 -10.72 -20.26 18.07
N THR A 140 -10.55 -21.32 17.26
CA THR A 140 -9.22 -21.69 16.69
C THR A 140 -8.88 -20.93 15.43
N ARG A 141 -9.79 -20.06 14.95
CA ARG A 141 -9.53 -19.21 13.80
C ARG A 141 -8.47 -18.17 14.12
N VAL A 142 -7.31 -18.25 13.48
CA VAL A 142 -6.23 -17.28 13.62
C VAL A 142 -6.74 -15.90 13.17
N LYS A 143 -6.66 -14.91 14.03
CA LYS A 143 -7.06 -13.53 13.70
C LYS A 143 -5.93 -12.80 13.00
N PRO A 144 -6.22 -12.03 11.95
CA PRO A 144 -5.21 -11.15 11.35
C PRO A 144 -4.89 -9.98 12.30
N GLU A 145 -3.74 -9.35 12.11
CA GLU A 145 -3.43 -8.08 12.79
C GLU A 145 -4.48 -7.02 12.41
N TYR A 146 -5.09 -6.39 13.42
CA TYR A 146 -6.09 -5.34 13.22
C TYR A 146 -5.49 -4.15 12.45
N GLY A 147 -6.18 -3.69 11.41
CA GLY A 147 -5.73 -2.59 10.55
C GLY A 147 -4.65 -2.99 9.54
N SER A 148 -4.19 -4.24 9.53
CA SER A 148 -3.25 -4.71 8.51
C SER A 148 -3.91 -4.76 7.13
N ILE A 149 -3.10 -4.51 6.10
CA ILE A 149 -3.59 -4.50 4.72
C ILE A 149 -3.15 -5.78 4.02
N PHE A 150 -4.05 -6.37 3.25
CA PHE A 150 -3.76 -7.37 2.25
C PHE A 150 -3.85 -6.70 0.88
N TYR A 151 -2.75 -6.68 0.16
CA TYR A 151 -2.67 -6.24 -1.23
C TYR A 151 -2.76 -7.47 -2.10
N ASN A 152 -3.80 -7.54 -2.91
CA ASN A 152 -4.05 -8.66 -3.80
C ASN A 152 -3.90 -8.19 -5.24
N TYR A 153 -3.22 -8.97 -6.06
CA TYR A 153 -3.08 -8.73 -7.47
C TYR A 153 -3.26 -10.04 -8.22
N GLY A 154 -4.40 -10.22 -8.89
CA GLY A 154 -4.75 -11.50 -9.48
C GLY A 154 -5.70 -11.41 -10.66
N GLY A 155 -5.73 -12.51 -11.42
CA GLY A 155 -6.55 -12.65 -12.61
C GLY A 155 -6.28 -13.96 -13.35
N PRO A 156 -6.88 -14.14 -14.55
CA PRO A 156 -6.61 -15.32 -15.37
C PRO A 156 -5.16 -15.36 -15.90
N ASP A 157 -4.53 -14.23 -16.02
CA ASP A 157 -3.12 -14.03 -16.40
C ASP A 157 -2.63 -12.66 -15.91
N ARG A 158 -1.38 -12.34 -16.17
CA ARG A 158 -0.75 -11.09 -15.76
C ARG A 158 -1.35 -9.85 -16.42
N GLU A 159 -1.71 -9.93 -17.69
CA GLU A 159 -2.24 -8.80 -18.47
C GLU A 159 -3.63 -8.39 -18.00
N ARG A 160 -4.42 -9.36 -17.55
CA ARG A 160 -5.78 -9.17 -17.07
C ARG A 160 -5.90 -9.14 -15.55
N ALA A 161 -4.77 -9.22 -14.84
CA ALA A 161 -4.76 -9.12 -13.40
C ALA A 161 -5.22 -7.72 -12.94
N ARG A 162 -5.90 -7.68 -11.81
CA ARG A 162 -6.38 -6.45 -11.16
C ARG A 162 -5.96 -6.45 -9.70
N GLY A 163 -5.64 -5.27 -9.21
CA GLY A 163 -5.34 -5.05 -7.81
C GLY A 163 -6.58 -4.71 -7.00
N HIS A 164 -6.65 -5.18 -5.77
CA HIS A 164 -7.56 -4.67 -4.76
C HIS A 164 -6.89 -4.77 -3.39
N MET A 165 -7.39 -4.00 -2.45
CA MET A 165 -6.91 -4.01 -1.08
C MET A 165 -8.01 -4.43 -0.13
N THR A 166 -7.63 -5.14 0.93
CA THR A 166 -8.50 -5.37 2.07
C THR A 166 -7.82 -4.92 3.35
N VAL A 167 -8.58 -4.31 4.25
CA VAL A 167 -8.10 -3.90 5.57
C VAL A 167 -8.73 -4.83 6.60
N ALA A 168 -7.90 -5.57 7.33
CA ALA A 168 -8.37 -6.49 8.35
C ALA A 168 -8.94 -5.74 9.57
N VAL A 169 -10.19 -6.00 9.91
CA VAL A 169 -10.89 -5.39 11.05
C VAL A 169 -11.67 -6.47 11.83
N PRO A 170 -10.97 -7.49 12.36
CA PRO A 170 -11.63 -8.63 13.01
C PRO A 170 -12.64 -8.18 14.08
N GLY A 171 -13.87 -8.72 13.99
CA GLY A 171 -14.98 -8.40 14.86
C GLY A 171 -15.76 -7.13 14.49
N ALA A 172 -15.29 -6.33 13.52
CA ALA A 172 -16.02 -5.12 13.10
C ALA A 172 -17.34 -5.45 12.40
N THR A 173 -18.31 -4.58 12.57
CA THR A 173 -19.66 -4.69 12.01
C THR A 173 -19.97 -3.50 11.10
N THR A 174 -21.07 -3.56 10.34
CA THR A 174 -21.61 -2.41 9.60
C THR A 174 -21.86 -1.22 10.51
N GLN A 175 -22.39 -1.49 11.72
CA GLN A 175 -22.65 -0.45 12.71
C GLN A 175 -21.35 0.20 13.23
N SER A 176 -20.32 -0.59 13.53
CA SER A 176 -19.06 -0.05 14.08
C SER A 176 -18.22 0.69 13.03
N THR A 177 -18.38 0.37 11.75
CA THR A 177 -17.62 0.96 10.65
C THR A 177 -18.38 2.06 9.90
N GLY A 178 -19.71 2.05 9.97
CA GLY A 178 -20.55 2.90 9.10
C GLY A 178 -20.54 2.51 7.63
N LEU A 179 -19.92 1.36 7.27
CA LEU A 179 -19.83 0.90 5.89
C LEU A 179 -20.95 -0.08 5.56
N PRO A 180 -21.45 -0.10 4.29
CA PRO A 180 -22.40 -1.11 3.83
C PRO A 180 -21.74 -2.50 3.81
N ASP A 181 -22.55 -3.56 3.83
CA ASP A 181 -22.11 -4.95 3.72
C ASP A 181 -22.06 -5.48 2.27
N ASN A 182 -22.18 -4.58 1.32
CA ASN A 182 -22.17 -4.91 -0.12
C ASN A 182 -21.60 -3.74 -0.94
N ASN A 183 -21.26 -4.02 -2.20
CA ASN A 183 -20.62 -3.07 -3.12
C ASN A 183 -21.59 -2.26 -4.00
N LYS A 184 -22.91 -2.31 -3.72
CA LYS A 184 -23.93 -1.72 -4.62
C LYS A 184 -23.92 -0.18 -4.63
N GLU A 185 -23.45 0.43 -3.55
CA GLU A 185 -23.40 1.88 -3.39
C GLU A 185 -22.09 2.49 -3.94
N GLY A 186 -21.17 1.65 -4.44
CA GLY A 186 -19.81 2.06 -4.79
C GLY A 186 -18.96 2.34 -3.55
N GLY A 187 -17.65 2.53 -3.73
CA GLY A 187 -16.74 2.79 -2.62
C GLY A 187 -16.38 1.53 -1.81
N ALA A 188 -15.94 1.74 -0.56
CA ALA A 188 -15.55 0.66 0.33
C ALA A 188 -16.77 0.03 1.02
N TRP A 189 -16.68 -1.29 1.30
CA TRP A 189 -17.70 -2.02 2.04
C TRP A 189 -17.04 -3.01 3.01
N ILE A 190 -17.80 -3.50 4.01
CA ILE A 190 -17.32 -4.52 4.93
C ILE A 190 -17.80 -5.91 4.50
N MET A 191 -16.87 -6.87 4.47
CA MET A 191 -17.18 -8.29 4.27
C MET A 191 -17.04 -9.06 5.58
N ASN A 192 -17.83 -10.13 5.74
CA ASN A 192 -17.84 -11.01 6.91
C ASN A 192 -17.99 -10.25 8.24
N ALA A 193 -18.84 -9.22 8.24
CA ALA A 193 -19.09 -8.38 9.41
C ALA A 193 -19.41 -9.22 10.67
N GLY A 194 -18.83 -8.84 11.81
CA GLY A 194 -19.03 -9.49 13.10
C GLY A 194 -18.16 -10.74 13.33
N THR A 195 -17.40 -11.20 12.35
CA THR A 195 -16.54 -12.39 12.48
C THR A 195 -15.07 -12.03 12.67
N SER A 196 -14.24 -13.02 13.04
CA SER A 196 -12.77 -12.85 13.07
C SER A 196 -12.18 -12.57 11.67
N THR A 197 -12.97 -12.79 10.61
CA THR A 197 -12.60 -12.59 9.21
C THR A 197 -13.10 -11.26 8.66
N ALA A 198 -13.75 -10.42 9.48
CA ALA A 198 -14.25 -9.12 9.04
C ALA A 198 -13.13 -8.27 8.43
N HIS A 199 -13.37 -7.72 7.26
CA HIS A 199 -12.43 -6.85 6.57
C HIS A 199 -13.15 -5.82 5.69
N ILE A 200 -12.51 -4.68 5.53
CA ILE A 200 -12.98 -3.64 4.61
C ILE A 200 -12.41 -3.94 3.23
N MET A 201 -13.29 -4.03 2.24
CA MET A 201 -12.93 -4.14 0.83
C MET A 201 -12.72 -2.75 0.26
N VAL A 202 -11.57 -2.53 -0.36
CA VAL A 202 -11.26 -1.33 -1.13
C VAL A 202 -11.11 -1.76 -2.59
N PRO A 203 -12.06 -1.41 -3.47
CA PRO A 203 -12.01 -1.81 -4.86
C PRO A 203 -10.76 -1.25 -5.53
N GLY A 204 -10.15 -2.05 -6.40
CA GLY A 204 -9.10 -1.61 -7.31
C GLY A 204 -9.68 -0.96 -8.56
N HIS A 205 -8.85 -0.32 -9.33
CA HIS A 205 -9.13 0.32 -10.62
C HIS A 205 -8.10 -0.10 -11.67
#